data_af32bbfe8409991a97fb3bad99433227
#
_entry.id   af32bbfe8409991a97fb3bad99433227
#
_cell.length_a   1.000
_cell.length_b   1.000
_cell.length_c   1.000
_cell.angle_alpha   90.00
_cell.angle_beta   90.00
_cell.angle_gamma   90.00
#
_symmetry.space_group_name_H-M   'P 1'
#
loop_
_entity.id
_entity.type
_entity.pdbx_description
1 polymer ?
#
loop_
_entity_poly.entity_id
_entity_poly.type
_entity_poly.pdbx_seq_one_letter_code
_entity_poly.pdbx_strand_id
1 'polypeptide(L)'
;SDVYKRQVMGYGVLKIEGHKPKLEAMGILQLNKYEDHYLRLRKIFERVLGLIDQYHPDELAIEAPFFGKNVQSMLKLGRAQGVAMAAALERDIPIFEYAPLKIKMSITGNGNAAKEQVAGMLQRYLHIPEASMLPQLDATDGLAAAVCHYFQTNNPVQEKKYTGWKDFIAKNPGKVH
;
A
#
# COMPACT_ATOMS: atom_id res chain seq x y z
N SER A 1 -17.55 -13.10 -15.33
CA SER A 1 -16.69 -12.53 -16.39
C SER A 1 -16.07 -11.16 -16.05
N ASP A 2 -16.50 -10.51 -14.97
CA ASP A 2 -15.99 -9.17 -14.61
C ASP A 2 -14.65 -9.19 -13.88
N VAL A 3 -14.22 -10.34 -13.38
CA VAL A 3 -12.94 -10.49 -12.66
C VAL A 3 -11.72 -10.27 -13.58
N TYR A 4 -11.90 -10.45 -14.89
CA TYR A 4 -10.83 -10.27 -15.88
C TYR A 4 -10.64 -8.81 -16.33
N LYS A 5 -11.56 -7.92 -16.01
CA LYS A 5 -11.58 -6.56 -16.59
C LYS A 5 -10.77 -5.51 -15.82
N ARG A 6 -10.30 -5.79 -14.63
CA ARG A 6 -9.63 -4.77 -13.81
C ARG A 6 -8.24 -5.20 -13.33
N GLN A 7 -7.32 -5.39 -14.28
CA GLN A 7 -5.93 -5.49 -13.91
C GLN A 7 -5.29 -4.10 -13.96
N VAL A 8 -5.41 -3.39 -12.85
CA VAL A 8 -4.75 -2.10 -12.65
C VAL A 8 -3.94 -2.18 -11.36
N MET A 9 -2.80 -1.53 -11.35
CA MET A 9 -1.99 -1.30 -10.16
C MET A 9 -2.08 0.18 -9.80
N GLY A 10 -2.65 0.47 -8.62
CA GLY A 10 -2.67 1.83 -8.07
C GLY A 10 -1.42 2.11 -7.26
N TYR A 11 -0.92 3.32 -7.33
CA TYR A 11 0.21 3.77 -6.53
C TYR A 11 0.03 5.20 -6.02
N GLY A 12 0.66 5.48 -4.89
CA GLY A 12 0.75 6.82 -4.33
C GLY A 12 2.13 7.04 -3.72
N VAL A 13 2.63 8.25 -3.85
CA VAL A 13 3.89 8.68 -3.25
C VAL A 13 3.61 9.84 -2.31
N LEU A 14 3.99 9.67 -1.05
CA LEU A 14 3.88 10.71 -0.03
C LEU A 14 5.25 11.28 0.30
N LYS A 15 5.29 12.58 0.50
CA LYS A 15 6.43 13.28 1.05
C LYS A 15 6.09 13.76 2.46
N ILE A 16 6.93 13.46 3.44
CA ILE A 16 6.73 13.92 4.80
C ILE A 16 7.52 15.22 4.99
N GLU A 17 6.80 16.31 5.14
CA GLU A 17 7.38 17.63 5.39
C GLU A 17 6.99 18.10 6.79
N GLY A 18 7.99 18.19 7.69
CA GLY A 18 7.77 18.70 9.04
C GLY A 18 6.63 18.00 9.80
N HIS A 19 6.56 16.69 9.81
CA HIS A 19 5.54 15.86 10.43
C HIS A 19 4.16 15.84 9.72
N LYS A 20 4.06 16.42 8.52
CA LYS A 20 2.83 16.37 7.73
C LYS A 20 3.04 15.59 6.43
N PRO A 21 2.16 14.64 6.10
CA PRO A 21 2.22 13.98 4.82
C PRO A 21 1.65 14.88 3.72
N LYS A 22 2.32 14.89 2.59
CA LYS A 22 1.90 15.64 1.41
C LYS A 22 1.89 14.70 0.22
N LEU A 23 0.87 14.77 -0.60
CA LEU A 23 0.80 13.98 -1.83
C LEU A 23 1.83 14.49 -2.83
N GLU A 24 2.76 13.62 -3.21
CA GLU A 24 3.77 13.90 -4.24
C GLU A 24 3.29 13.43 -5.60
N ALA A 25 2.75 12.20 -5.66
CA ALA A 25 2.24 11.61 -6.90
C ALA A 25 1.21 10.53 -6.59
N MET A 26 0.28 10.35 -7.51
CA MET A 26 -0.71 9.28 -7.46
C MET A 26 -1.05 8.88 -8.89
N GLY A 27 -1.21 7.58 -9.13
CA GLY A 27 -1.56 7.12 -10.47
C GLY A 27 -1.94 5.66 -10.52
N ILE A 28 -2.19 5.21 -11.73
CA ILE A 28 -2.49 3.81 -12.01
C ILE A 28 -1.61 3.32 -13.16
N LEU A 29 -1.29 2.04 -13.12
CA LEU A 29 -0.72 1.30 -14.24
C LEU A 29 -1.79 0.35 -14.76
N GLN A 30 -2.25 0.57 -15.99
CA GLN A 30 -3.21 -0.31 -16.64
C GLN A 30 -2.49 -1.52 -17.23
N LEU A 31 -2.78 -2.70 -16.68
CA LEU A 31 -2.12 -3.96 -17.09
C LEU A 31 -2.93 -4.73 -18.14
N ASN A 32 -4.24 -4.48 -18.20
CA ASN A 32 -5.15 -5.17 -19.12
C ASN A 32 -4.86 -4.92 -20.61
N LYS A 33 -4.14 -3.84 -20.92
CA LYS A 33 -3.72 -3.56 -22.32
C LYS A 33 -2.58 -4.47 -22.80
N TYR A 34 -1.96 -5.23 -21.91
CA TYR A 34 -0.93 -6.20 -22.26
C TYR A 34 -1.52 -7.61 -22.18
N GLU A 35 -1.48 -8.34 -23.29
CA GLU A 35 -2.04 -9.69 -23.37
C GLU A 35 -1.17 -10.71 -22.62
N ASP A 36 0.15 -10.58 -22.73
CA ASP A 36 1.10 -11.47 -22.08
C ASP A 36 1.22 -11.18 -20.59
N HIS A 37 0.99 -12.21 -19.76
CA HIS A 37 1.12 -12.15 -18.32
C HIS A 37 2.54 -11.75 -17.88
N TYR A 38 3.57 -12.30 -18.51
CA TYR A 38 4.96 -11.97 -18.17
C TYR A 38 5.30 -10.52 -18.51
N LEU A 39 4.75 -10.01 -19.61
CA LEU A 39 4.92 -8.60 -19.97
C LEU A 39 4.27 -7.68 -18.93
N ARG A 40 3.12 -8.06 -18.38
CA ARG A 40 2.49 -7.34 -17.27
C ARG A 40 3.40 -7.23 -16.06
N LEU A 41 4.05 -8.35 -15.68
CA LEU A 41 5.01 -8.36 -14.57
C LEU A 41 6.20 -7.46 -14.86
N ARG A 42 6.73 -7.47 -16.08
CA ARG A 42 7.80 -6.56 -16.50
C ARG A 42 7.38 -5.09 -16.35
N LYS A 43 6.16 -4.76 -16.77
CA LYS A 43 5.64 -3.39 -16.68
C LYS A 43 5.48 -2.91 -15.24
N ILE A 44 5.10 -3.79 -14.33
CA ILE A 44 5.07 -3.50 -12.90
C ILE A 44 6.47 -3.19 -12.40
N PHE A 45 7.44 -4.06 -12.71
CA PHE A 45 8.83 -3.89 -12.29
C PHE A 45 9.41 -2.55 -12.79
N GLU A 46 9.25 -2.27 -14.08
CA GLU A 46 9.73 -1.02 -14.70
C GLU A 46 9.06 0.22 -14.06
N ARG A 47 7.76 0.16 -13.78
CA ARG A 47 7.04 1.29 -13.20
C ARG A 47 7.51 1.55 -11.77
N VAL A 48 7.66 0.52 -10.96
CA VAL A 48 8.12 0.67 -9.56
C VAL A 48 9.55 1.21 -9.53
N LEU A 49 10.45 0.67 -10.35
CA LEU A 49 11.82 1.20 -10.47
C LEU A 49 11.80 2.67 -10.90
N GLY A 50 10.99 3.03 -11.90
CA GLY A 50 10.87 4.39 -12.37
C GLY A 50 10.38 5.36 -11.30
N LEU A 51 9.39 4.96 -10.50
CA LEU A 51 8.90 5.74 -9.38
C LEU A 51 9.97 5.92 -8.29
N ILE A 52 10.69 4.86 -7.96
CA ILE A 52 11.78 4.91 -6.99
C ILE A 52 12.89 5.84 -7.48
N ASP A 53 13.29 5.71 -8.73
CA ASP A 53 14.36 6.55 -9.30
C ASP A 53 13.94 8.02 -9.45
N GLN A 54 12.65 8.28 -9.62
CA GLN A 54 12.13 9.65 -9.77
C GLN A 54 11.93 10.34 -8.40
N TYR A 55 11.35 9.65 -7.43
CA TYR A 55 10.91 10.25 -6.16
C TYR A 55 11.83 9.93 -4.99
N HIS A 56 12.74 8.98 -5.12
CA HIS A 56 13.69 8.55 -4.07
C HIS A 56 13.01 8.27 -2.72
N PRO A 57 11.97 7.39 -2.69
CA PRO A 57 11.29 7.08 -1.43
C PRO A 57 12.22 6.33 -0.47
N ASP A 58 12.01 6.52 0.82
CA ASP A 58 12.77 5.82 1.86
C ASP A 58 12.20 4.44 2.16
N GLU A 59 10.91 4.25 1.95
CA GLU A 59 10.17 3.05 2.34
C GLU A 59 9.04 2.76 1.35
N LEU A 60 8.71 1.48 1.20
CA LEU A 60 7.59 1.01 0.41
C LEU A 60 6.54 0.35 1.31
N ALA A 61 5.30 0.81 1.22
CA ALA A 61 4.16 0.20 1.89
C ALA A 61 3.27 -0.53 0.88
N ILE A 62 2.89 -1.75 1.19
CA ILE A 62 2.06 -2.60 0.34
C ILE A 62 0.92 -3.19 1.17
N GLU A 63 -0.27 -3.27 0.58
CA GLU A 63 -1.37 -4.03 1.14
C GLU A 63 -1.04 -5.53 1.06
N ALA A 64 -1.10 -6.22 2.20
CA ALA A 64 -0.86 -7.66 2.24
C ALA A 64 -1.97 -8.42 1.50
N PRO A 65 -1.64 -9.54 0.83
CA PRO A 65 -2.64 -10.35 0.16
C PRO A 65 -3.70 -10.85 1.14
N PHE A 66 -4.96 -10.77 0.73
CA PHE A 66 -6.09 -11.26 1.50
C PHE A 66 -6.52 -12.64 0.98
N PHE A 67 -6.82 -13.57 1.89
CA PHE A 67 -7.39 -14.86 1.53
C PHE A 67 -8.80 -14.68 0.98
N GLY A 68 -8.91 -14.56 -0.34
CA GLY A 68 -10.18 -14.49 -1.04
C GLY A 68 -10.67 -15.88 -1.48
N LYS A 69 -11.92 -15.93 -1.96
CA LYS A 69 -12.53 -17.16 -2.47
C LYS A 69 -11.89 -17.64 -3.79
N ASN A 70 -11.19 -16.76 -4.51
CA ASN A 70 -10.60 -17.07 -5.80
C ASN A 70 -9.09 -17.21 -5.68
N VAL A 71 -8.61 -18.46 -5.68
CA VAL A 71 -7.19 -18.79 -5.55
C VAL A 71 -6.37 -18.22 -6.71
N GLN A 72 -6.89 -18.24 -7.94
CA GLN A 72 -6.15 -17.73 -9.10
C GLN A 72 -5.91 -16.22 -9.01
N SER A 73 -6.92 -15.47 -8.55
CA SER A 73 -6.75 -14.03 -8.32
C SER A 73 -5.71 -13.73 -7.26
N MET A 74 -5.67 -14.52 -6.20
CA MET A 74 -4.66 -14.41 -5.14
C MET A 74 -3.26 -14.67 -5.67
N LEU A 75 -3.08 -15.73 -6.49
CA LEU A 75 -1.79 -16.05 -7.09
C LEU A 75 -1.30 -14.95 -8.03
N LYS A 76 -2.18 -14.38 -8.84
CA LYS A 76 -1.84 -13.25 -9.72
C LYS A 76 -1.44 -12.02 -8.92
N LEU A 77 -2.19 -11.70 -7.86
CA LEU A 77 -1.87 -10.58 -6.97
C LEU A 77 -0.51 -10.81 -6.28
N GLY A 78 -0.27 -12.02 -5.77
CA GLY A 78 0.99 -12.38 -5.14
C GLY A 78 2.18 -12.25 -6.08
N ARG A 79 2.04 -12.66 -7.35
CA ARG A 79 3.09 -12.48 -8.36
C ARG A 79 3.35 -11.00 -8.63
N ALA A 80 2.30 -10.21 -8.81
CA ALA A 80 2.42 -8.77 -9.03
C ALA A 80 3.10 -8.05 -7.87
N GLN A 81 2.69 -8.36 -6.64
CA GLN A 81 3.30 -7.81 -5.44
C GLN A 81 4.75 -8.25 -5.27
N GLY A 82 5.05 -9.52 -5.55
CA GLY A 82 6.42 -10.04 -5.52
C GLY A 82 7.34 -9.29 -6.47
N VAL A 83 6.87 -8.96 -7.65
CA VAL A 83 7.63 -8.16 -8.63
C VAL A 83 7.86 -6.73 -8.14
N ALA A 84 6.83 -6.09 -7.56
CA ALA A 84 6.96 -4.76 -6.97
C ALA A 84 7.96 -4.76 -5.81
N MET A 85 7.92 -5.79 -4.96
CA MET A 85 8.88 -6.00 -3.87
C MET A 85 10.30 -6.19 -4.40
N ALA A 86 10.47 -6.99 -5.47
CA ALA A 86 11.78 -7.21 -6.08
C ALA A 86 12.38 -5.89 -6.61
N ALA A 87 11.56 -5.03 -7.20
CA ALA A 87 11.99 -3.71 -7.66
C ALA A 87 12.47 -2.83 -6.49
N ALA A 88 11.74 -2.84 -5.37
CA ALA A 88 12.14 -2.12 -4.17
C ALA A 88 13.45 -2.67 -3.58
N LEU A 89 13.59 -3.98 -3.52
CA LEU A 89 14.81 -4.64 -3.02
C LEU A 89 16.02 -4.35 -3.90
N GLU A 90 15.83 -4.24 -5.22
CA GLU A 90 16.90 -3.85 -6.15
C GLU A 90 17.47 -2.46 -5.83
N ARG A 91 16.69 -1.60 -5.21
CA ARG A 91 17.09 -0.25 -4.78
C ARG A 91 17.30 -0.13 -3.28
N ASP A 92 17.39 -1.25 -2.57
CA ASP A 92 17.57 -1.29 -1.10
C ASP A 92 16.50 -0.53 -0.33
N ILE A 93 15.26 -0.54 -0.83
CA ILE A 93 14.11 0.11 -0.18
C ILE A 93 13.45 -0.88 0.78
N PRO A 94 13.33 -0.58 2.09
CA PRO A 94 12.61 -1.43 3.03
C PRO A 94 11.12 -1.53 2.70
N ILE A 95 10.54 -2.71 2.94
CA ILE A 95 9.16 -3.03 2.58
C ILE A 95 8.35 -3.27 3.86
N PHE A 96 7.15 -2.70 3.90
CA PHE A 96 6.19 -2.85 4.99
C PHE A 96 4.86 -3.30 4.43
N GLU A 97 4.29 -4.36 5.00
CA GLU A 97 2.99 -4.90 4.59
C GLU A 97 1.93 -4.64 5.64
N TYR A 98 0.74 -4.28 5.20
CA TYR A 98 -0.42 -4.02 6.05
C TYR A 98 -1.63 -4.77 5.55
N ALA A 99 -2.34 -5.45 6.46
CA ALA A 99 -3.59 -6.12 6.13
C ALA A 99 -4.64 -5.09 5.68
N PRO A 100 -5.55 -5.46 4.75
CA PRO A 100 -6.62 -4.56 4.30
C PRO A 100 -7.45 -3.97 5.45
N LEU A 101 -7.76 -4.78 6.45
CA LEU A 101 -8.48 -4.34 7.65
C LEU A 101 -7.71 -3.25 8.41
N LYS A 102 -6.40 -3.43 8.55
CA LYS A 102 -5.54 -2.45 9.24
C LYS A 102 -5.51 -1.12 8.51
N ILE A 103 -5.44 -1.16 7.19
CA ILE A 103 -5.45 0.05 6.35
C ILE A 103 -6.77 0.81 6.54
N LYS A 104 -7.90 0.13 6.41
CA LYS A 104 -9.23 0.73 6.59
C LYS A 104 -9.41 1.33 7.99
N MET A 105 -9.02 0.57 9.02
CA MET A 105 -9.09 1.04 10.41
C MET A 105 -8.23 2.28 10.65
N SER A 106 -7.02 2.31 10.11
CA SER A 106 -6.09 3.43 10.28
C SER A 106 -6.63 4.73 9.67
N ILE A 107 -7.32 4.62 8.53
CA ILE A 107 -7.78 5.79 7.76
C ILE A 107 -9.18 6.23 8.19
N THR A 108 -10.10 5.30 8.38
CA THR A 108 -11.52 5.61 8.61
C THR A 108 -12.00 5.33 10.04
N GLY A 109 -11.25 4.59 10.82
CA GLY A 109 -11.72 4.07 12.11
C GLY A 109 -12.71 2.92 11.99
N ASN A 110 -12.98 2.43 10.78
CA ASN A 110 -13.93 1.35 10.51
C ASN A 110 -13.33 0.33 9.54
N GLY A 111 -13.09 -0.90 10.01
CA GLY A 111 -12.53 -1.98 9.21
C GLY A 111 -13.44 -2.46 8.07
N ASN A 112 -14.73 -2.12 8.12
CA ASN A 112 -15.72 -2.45 7.09
C ASN A 112 -16.00 -1.28 6.13
N ALA A 113 -15.18 -0.23 6.16
CA ALA A 113 -15.38 0.93 5.31
C ALA A 113 -15.31 0.55 3.82
N ALA A 114 -16.19 1.14 3.02
CA ALA A 114 -16.16 1.00 1.57
C ALA A 114 -14.97 1.76 0.97
N LYS A 115 -14.55 1.38 -0.23
CA LYS A 115 -13.45 2.07 -0.95
C LYS A 115 -13.73 3.56 -1.11
N GLU A 116 -14.98 3.95 -1.35
CA GLU A 116 -15.41 5.34 -1.49
C GLU A 116 -15.20 6.14 -0.20
N GLN A 117 -15.43 5.52 0.94
CA GLN A 117 -15.19 6.14 2.24
C GLN A 117 -13.69 6.34 2.50
N VAL A 118 -12.89 5.35 2.17
CA VAL A 118 -11.41 5.45 2.28
C VAL A 118 -10.91 6.56 1.37
N ALA A 119 -11.33 6.59 0.11
CA ALA A 119 -10.94 7.62 -0.85
C ALA A 119 -11.35 9.03 -0.39
N GLY A 120 -12.56 9.18 0.13
CA GLY A 120 -13.05 10.46 0.65
C GLY A 120 -12.25 10.96 1.85
N MET A 121 -11.87 10.05 2.77
CA MET A 121 -11.03 10.41 3.93
C MET A 121 -9.63 10.82 3.49
N LEU A 122 -9.03 10.09 2.56
CA LEU A 122 -7.71 10.43 2.01
C LEU A 122 -7.73 11.79 1.30
N GLN A 123 -8.77 12.06 0.51
CA GLN A 123 -8.94 13.32 -0.17
C GLN A 123 -8.96 14.49 0.81
N ARG A 124 -9.73 14.39 1.87
CA ARG A 124 -9.82 15.42 2.92
C ARG A 124 -8.51 15.56 3.70
N TYR A 125 -7.94 14.43 4.10
CA TYR A 125 -6.74 14.41 4.92
C TYR A 125 -5.52 15.02 4.21
N LEU A 126 -5.37 14.72 2.93
CA LEU A 126 -4.25 15.21 2.11
C LEU A 126 -4.57 16.49 1.34
N HIS A 127 -5.78 17.03 1.51
CA HIS A 127 -6.25 18.24 0.81
C HIS A 127 -6.12 18.12 -0.72
N ILE A 128 -6.52 16.95 -1.25
CA ILE A 128 -6.47 16.71 -2.70
C ILE A 128 -7.68 17.39 -3.36
N PRO A 129 -7.46 18.28 -4.36
CA PRO A 129 -8.58 18.86 -5.10
C PRO A 129 -9.43 17.76 -5.76
N GLU A 130 -10.74 17.93 -5.77
CA GLU A 130 -11.66 16.96 -6.36
C GLU A 130 -11.32 16.66 -7.83
N ALA A 131 -10.94 17.69 -8.59
CA ALA A 131 -10.52 17.56 -9.97
C ALA A 131 -9.23 16.73 -10.15
N SER A 132 -8.42 16.60 -9.10
CA SER A 132 -7.18 15.81 -9.11
C SER A 132 -7.39 14.37 -8.66
N MET A 133 -8.56 14.05 -8.10
CA MET A 133 -8.91 12.67 -7.76
C MET A 133 -9.15 11.87 -9.03
N LEU A 134 -8.45 10.76 -9.14
CA LEU A 134 -8.63 9.87 -10.28
C LEU A 134 -10.00 9.18 -10.18
N PRO A 135 -10.72 9.03 -11.30
CA PRO A 135 -12.05 8.43 -11.29
C PRO A 135 -12.05 6.96 -10.89
N GLN A 136 -10.90 6.32 -10.91
CA GLN A 136 -10.73 4.92 -10.55
C GLN A 136 -10.29 4.81 -9.09
N LEU A 137 -11.12 4.17 -8.26
CA LEU A 137 -10.83 3.96 -6.84
C LEU A 137 -9.57 3.14 -6.60
N ASP A 138 -9.18 2.30 -7.57
CA ASP A 138 -7.93 1.51 -7.47
C ASP A 138 -6.69 2.39 -7.33
N ALA A 139 -6.72 3.61 -7.83
CA ALA A 139 -5.62 4.57 -7.68
C ALA A 139 -5.36 4.93 -6.22
N THR A 140 -6.37 4.86 -5.36
CA THR A 140 -6.24 5.20 -3.95
C THR A 140 -5.71 4.04 -3.10
N ASP A 141 -5.67 2.81 -3.60
CA ASP A 141 -5.24 1.64 -2.83
C ASP A 141 -3.77 1.78 -2.40
N GLY A 142 -2.89 2.15 -3.31
CA GLY A 142 -1.48 2.39 -2.99
C GLY A 142 -1.28 3.58 -2.07
N LEU A 143 -2.05 4.64 -2.29
CA LEU A 143 -2.02 5.82 -1.43
C LEU A 143 -2.51 5.49 -0.01
N ALA A 144 -3.54 4.66 0.12
CA ALA A 144 -4.06 4.20 1.41
C ALA A 144 -2.99 3.43 2.19
N ALA A 145 -2.26 2.54 1.54
CA ALA A 145 -1.16 1.80 2.18
C ALA A 145 -0.07 2.76 2.68
N ALA A 146 0.30 3.76 1.91
CA ALA A 146 1.30 4.76 2.29
C ALA A 146 0.85 5.60 3.48
N VAL A 147 -0.41 6.05 3.52
CA VAL A 147 -0.96 6.81 4.64
C VAL A 147 -1.07 5.95 5.90
N CYS A 148 -1.49 4.70 5.76
CA CYS A 148 -1.49 3.75 6.87
C CYS A 148 -0.09 3.60 7.47
N HIS A 149 0.91 3.43 6.62
CA HIS A 149 2.30 3.35 7.05
C HIS A 149 2.75 4.61 7.80
N TYR A 150 2.41 5.77 7.28
CA TYR A 150 2.68 7.05 7.93
C TYR A 150 2.08 7.09 9.34
N PHE A 151 0.83 6.69 9.52
CA PHE A 151 0.19 6.65 10.84
C PHE A 151 0.87 5.68 11.79
N GLN A 152 1.36 4.53 11.30
CA GLN A 152 2.04 3.56 12.15
C GLN A 152 3.42 4.05 12.62
N THR A 153 4.12 4.81 11.82
CA THR A 153 5.50 5.23 12.09
C THR A 153 5.59 6.60 12.75
N ASN A 154 4.59 7.45 12.59
CA ASN A 154 4.62 8.84 13.08
C ASN A 154 3.55 9.14 14.14
N ASN A 155 2.85 8.12 14.66
CA ASN A 155 1.87 8.31 15.72
C ASN A 155 2.58 8.32 17.09
N PRO A 156 2.59 9.46 17.81
CA PRO A 156 3.27 9.55 19.10
C PRO A 156 2.63 8.69 20.21
N VAL A 157 1.41 8.20 20.00
CA VAL A 157 0.68 7.34 20.96
C VAL A 157 1.07 5.87 20.84
N GLN A 158 1.66 5.49 19.72
CA GLN A 158 2.22 4.15 19.54
C GLN A 158 3.72 4.16 19.84
N GLU A 159 4.06 4.35 21.10
CA GLU A 159 5.36 3.85 21.57
C GLU A 159 5.43 2.40 21.14
N LYS A 160 6.53 2.03 20.47
CA LYS A 160 6.84 0.62 20.21
C LYS A 160 6.80 -0.07 21.57
N LYS A 161 5.70 -0.71 21.87
CA LYS A 161 5.51 -1.40 23.15
C LYS A 161 6.63 -2.41 23.44
N TYR A 162 7.32 -2.86 22.36
CA TYR A 162 8.36 -3.88 22.46
C TYR A 162 9.43 -3.65 21.41
N THR A 163 10.69 -3.71 21.82
CA THR A 163 11.86 -3.58 20.93
C THR A 163 12.24 -4.90 20.25
N GLY A 164 11.53 -5.99 20.57
CA GLY A 164 11.74 -7.30 20.00
C GLY A 164 11.04 -8.38 20.79
N TRP A 165 11.19 -9.63 20.33
CA TRP A 165 10.54 -10.78 20.96
C TRP A 165 11.00 -10.97 22.42
N LYS A 166 12.27 -10.74 22.71
CA LYS A 166 12.80 -10.85 24.09
C LYS A 166 12.15 -9.83 25.03
N ASP A 167 11.94 -8.61 24.56
CA ASP A 167 11.28 -7.57 25.33
C ASP A 167 9.80 -7.90 25.56
N PHE A 168 9.13 -8.44 24.54
CA PHE A 168 7.75 -8.89 24.68
C PHE A 168 7.61 -10.00 25.72
N ILE A 169 8.48 -11.01 25.72
CA ILE A 169 8.49 -12.11 26.71
C ILE A 169 8.72 -11.58 28.11
N ALA A 170 9.69 -10.68 28.28
CA ALA A 170 10.00 -10.09 29.59
C ALA A 170 8.81 -9.34 30.20
N LYS A 171 8.01 -8.64 29.37
CA LYS A 171 6.84 -7.86 29.81
C LYS A 171 5.55 -8.69 29.90
N ASN A 172 5.52 -9.87 29.29
CA ASN A 172 4.34 -10.75 29.24
C ASN A 172 4.68 -12.21 29.50
N PRO A 173 5.24 -12.55 30.69
CA PRO A 173 5.73 -13.91 30.94
C PRO A 173 4.64 -14.99 30.91
N GLY A 174 3.37 -14.61 31.17
CA GLY A 174 2.24 -15.55 31.15
C GLY A 174 1.56 -15.74 29.80
N LYS A 175 2.03 -15.06 28.73
CA LYS A 175 1.42 -15.13 27.40
C LYS A 175 2.19 -15.99 26.40
N VAL A 176 3.29 -16.56 26.81
CA VAL A 176 4.14 -17.40 25.97
C VAL A 176 3.94 -18.86 26.39
N HIS A 177 3.36 -19.65 25.50
CA HIS A 177 3.18 -21.09 25.67
C HIS A 177 3.96 -21.84 24.61
#